data_afc4fc3a1073d6630b4011c3630cf585
#
_entry.id   afc4fc3a1073d6630b4011c3630cf585
#
_cell.length_a   1.000
_cell.length_b   1.000
_cell.length_c   1.000
_cell.angle_alpha   90.00
_cell.angle_beta   90.00
_cell.angle_gamma   90.00
#
_symmetry.space_group_name_H-M   'P 1'
#
loop_
_entity.id
_entity.type
_entity.pdbx_description
1 polymer ?
#
loop_
_entity_poly.entity_id
_entity_poly.type
_entity_poly.pdbx_seq_one_letter_code
_entity_poly.pdbx_strand_id
1 'polypeptide(L)'
;LLPGEGQLDNRQLLEALHQSLLGQGVQVHWHSSRTLEDFRPGEPGQPDGLIDCRGLGARAQCEGLRGVRGEVVRLHAPEVSLARPTRLIHPRYPIYIAPKQDHVFVIGATEIETDDLSPPSVRSTLELLSAAYTVHPGFAEARILEIATQARPTLRDNLPALRVRGRNTLQINGLYRHGFLIAPALMDAALDWVLHRSRAQADAWGLHIMDDVA
;
A
#
# COMPACT_ATOMS: atom_id res chain seq x y z
N LEU A 1 -16.90 2.42 19.44
CA LEU A 1 -16.35 1.11 19.11
C LEU A 1 -16.74 0.74 17.67
N LEU A 2 -15.77 0.30 16.87
CA LEU A 2 -15.99 -0.21 15.52
C LEU A 2 -15.82 -1.75 15.56
N PRO A 3 -16.89 -2.53 15.63
CA PRO A 3 -16.81 -3.97 15.93
C PRO A 3 -16.19 -4.80 14.79
N GLY A 4 -16.22 -4.32 13.57
CA GLY A 4 -15.67 -4.99 12.40
C GLY A 4 -14.26 -4.57 12.02
N GLU A 5 -13.58 -3.72 12.82
CA GLU A 5 -12.24 -3.25 12.50
C GLU A 5 -11.18 -4.26 12.95
N GLY A 6 -10.29 -4.60 12.04
CA GLY A 6 -9.14 -5.46 12.29
C GLY A 6 -7.82 -4.80 11.85
N GLN A 7 -6.73 -5.44 12.21
CA GLN A 7 -5.41 -5.06 11.73
C GLN A 7 -4.55 -6.31 11.50
N LEU A 8 -3.53 -6.13 10.69
CA LEU A 8 -2.47 -7.12 10.50
C LEU A 8 -1.11 -6.44 10.61
N ASP A 9 -0.06 -7.19 10.83
CA ASP A 9 1.30 -6.68 10.67
C ASP A 9 1.71 -6.84 9.22
N ASN A 10 1.80 -5.73 8.51
CA ASN A 10 2.10 -5.71 7.09
C ASN A 10 3.51 -6.23 6.76
N ARG A 11 4.48 -6.07 7.64
CA ARG A 11 5.84 -6.58 7.45
C ARG A 11 5.88 -8.10 7.57
N GLN A 12 5.22 -8.64 8.59
CA GLN A 12 5.09 -10.09 8.77
C GLN A 12 4.28 -10.72 7.63
N LEU A 13 3.21 -10.06 7.17
CA LEU A 13 2.43 -10.54 6.04
C LEU A 13 3.28 -10.61 4.76
N LEU A 14 4.04 -9.56 4.44
CA LEU A 14 4.88 -9.55 3.24
C LEU A 14 5.98 -10.62 3.31
N GLU A 15 6.59 -10.83 4.48
CA GLU A 15 7.57 -11.90 4.68
C GLU A 15 6.92 -13.28 4.49
N ALA A 16 5.76 -13.52 5.10
CA ALA A 16 5.04 -14.78 4.95
C ALA A 16 4.63 -15.07 3.49
N LEU A 17 4.17 -14.04 2.77
CA LEU A 17 3.86 -14.16 1.34
C LEU A 17 5.11 -14.49 0.52
N HIS A 18 6.23 -13.82 0.79
CA HIS A 18 7.50 -14.09 0.12
C HIS A 18 7.95 -15.55 0.33
N GLN A 19 7.93 -16.03 1.56
CA GLN A 19 8.28 -17.42 1.87
C GLN A 19 7.33 -18.42 1.19
N SER A 20 6.03 -18.11 1.17
CA SER A 20 5.04 -18.94 0.49
C SER A 20 5.30 -19.03 -1.03
N LEU A 21 5.64 -17.91 -1.67
CA LEU A 21 5.96 -17.86 -3.09
C LEU A 21 7.21 -18.71 -3.40
N LEU A 22 8.26 -18.57 -2.61
CA LEU A 22 9.48 -19.39 -2.76
C LEU A 22 9.19 -20.88 -2.60
N GLY A 23 8.36 -21.24 -1.59
CA GLY A 23 7.94 -22.62 -1.37
C GLY A 23 7.12 -23.24 -2.51
N GLN A 24 6.49 -22.39 -3.34
CA GLN A 24 5.77 -22.78 -4.56
C GLN A 24 6.64 -22.76 -5.82
N GLY A 25 7.95 -22.50 -5.69
CA GLY A 25 8.88 -22.45 -6.81
C GLY A 25 8.82 -21.18 -7.65
N VAL A 26 8.18 -20.12 -7.15
CA VAL A 26 8.15 -18.83 -7.82
C VAL A 26 9.54 -18.19 -7.77
N GLN A 27 10.02 -17.72 -8.92
CA GLN A 27 11.28 -16.99 -8.98
C GLN A 27 11.08 -15.53 -8.59
N VAL A 28 11.83 -15.08 -7.60
CA VAL A 28 11.80 -13.69 -7.13
C VAL A 28 13.15 -13.05 -7.41
N HIS A 29 13.15 -11.98 -8.20
CA HIS A 29 14.37 -11.27 -8.63
C HIS A 29 14.46 -9.91 -7.91
N TRP A 30 15.19 -9.87 -6.80
CA TRP A 30 15.48 -8.63 -6.09
C TRP A 30 16.52 -7.78 -6.84
N HIS A 31 16.50 -6.47 -6.62
CA HIS A 31 17.42 -5.51 -7.25
C HIS A 31 17.43 -5.57 -8.78
N SER A 32 16.34 -6.02 -9.38
CA SER A 32 16.15 -6.14 -10.82
C SER A 32 15.19 -5.04 -11.30
N SER A 33 15.75 -3.94 -11.81
CA SER A 33 14.94 -2.89 -12.44
C SER A 33 14.48 -3.35 -13.81
N ARG A 34 13.19 -3.27 -14.07
CA ARG A 34 12.56 -3.67 -15.33
C ARG A 34 11.55 -2.60 -15.77
N THR A 35 11.40 -2.49 -17.09
CA THR A 35 10.38 -1.66 -17.75
C THR A 35 9.39 -2.55 -18.50
N LEU A 36 8.31 -1.98 -19.01
CA LEU A 36 7.37 -2.78 -19.82
C LEU A 36 8.00 -3.22 -21.16
N GLU A 37 8.95 -2.46 -21.65
CA GLU A 37 9.67 -2.74 -22.90
C GLU A 37 10.60 -3.95 -22.80
N ASP A 38 10.97 -4.38 -21.59
CA ASP A 38 11.78 -5.57 -21.35
C ASP A 38 10.99 -6.88 -21.60
N PHE A 39 9.67 -6.79 -21.77
CA PHE A 39 8.80 -7.94 -21.89
C PHE A 39 8.02 -7.93 -23.21
N ARG A 40 7.78 -9.14 -23.73
CA ARG A 40 6.93 -9.38 -24.91
C ARG A 40 5.95 -10.51 -24.56
N PRO A 41 4.93 -10.25 -23.71
CA PRO A 41 4.04 -11.30 -23.24
C PRO A 41 3.38 -12.06 -24.37
N GLY A 42 3.48 -13.40 -24.32
CA GLY A 42 2.92 -14.31 -25.33
C GLY A 42 3.87 -14.63 -26.49
N GLU A 43 5.10 -14.09 -26.52
CA GLU A 43 6.14 -14.52 -27.47
C GLU A 43 6.93 -15.73 -26.92
N PRO A 44 7.55 -16.55 -27.77
CA PRO A 44 8.37 -17.68 -27.33
C PRO A 44 9.48 -17.24 -26.35
N GLY A 45 9.55 -17.89 -25.21
CA GLY A 45 10.54 -17.57 -24.16
C GLY A 45 10.21 -16.35 -23.31
N GLN A 46 9.06 -15.74 -23.51
CA GLN A 46 8.51 -14.66 -22.71
C GLN A 46 7.35 -15.16 -21.84
N PRO A 47 6.93 -14.41 -20.80
CA PRO A 47 5.76 -14.78 -20.01
C PRO A 47 4.47 -14.71 -20.84
N ASP A 48 3.49 -15.55 -20.52
CA ASP A 48 2.18 -15.55 -21.18
C ASP A 48 1.40 -14.26 -20.91
N GLY A 49 1.59 -13.67 -19.73
CA GLY A 49 0.97 -12.42 -19.31
C GLY A 49 1.86 -11.64 -18.34
N LEU A 50 1.60 -10.36 -18.22
CA LEU A 50 2.30 -9.46 -17.32
C LEU A 50 1.30 -8.67 -16.46
N ILE A 51 1.53 -8.65 -15.15
CA ILE A 51 0.82 -7.76 -14.22
C ILE A 51 1.81 -6.73 -13.70
N ASP A 52 1.60 -5.46 -14.06
CA ASP A 52 2.44 -4.34 -13.64
C ASP A 52 1.90 -3.69 -12.36
N CYS A 53 2.61 -3.90 -11.25
CA CYS A 53 2.28 -3.35 -9.93
C CYS A 53 3.33 -2.34 -9.43
N ARG A 54 4.07 -1.65 -10.30
CA ARG A 54 5.20 -0.79 -9.94
C ARG A 54 4.83 0.50 -9.18
N GLY A 55 3.54 0.77 -8.94
CA GLY A 55 3.12 1.98 -8.24
C GLY A 55 3.64 3.24 -8.93
N LEU A 56 4.31 4.14 -8.20
CA LEU A 56 4.88 5.38 -8.77
C LEU A 56 5.94 5.14 -9.85
N GLY A 57 6.57 3.96 -9.88
CA GLY A 57 7.49 3.58 -10.96
C GLY A 57 6.84 3.45 -12.33
N ALA A 58 5.50 3.37 -12.39
CA ALA A 58 4.74 3.34 -13.63
C ALA A 58 4.24 4.72 -14.09
N ARG A 59 4.71 5.83 -13.49
CA ARG A 59 4.20 7.20 -13.75
C ARG A 59 4.27 7.58 -15.22
N ALA A 60 5.32 7.21 -15.92
CA ALA A 60 5.48 7.52 -17.34
C ALA A 60 4.39 6.89 -18.22
N GLN A 61 3.84 5.73 -17.78
CA GLN A 61 2.82 4.97 -18.49
C GLN A 61 1.43 5.09 -17.83
N CYS A 62 1.26 5.90 -16.79
CA CYS A 62 0.01 6.00 -16.04
C CYS A 62 -0.39 7.46 -15.85
N GLU A 63 -1.15 7.99 -16.81
CA GLU A 63 -1.63 9.35 -16.75
C GLU A 63 -2.43 9.63 -15.48
N GLY A 64 -2.20 10.79 -14.85
CA GLY A 64 -2.87 11.23 -13.63
C GLY A 64 -2.34 10.57 -12.35
N LEU A 65 -1.30 9.73 -12.44
CA LEU A 65 -0.67 9.13 -11.27
C LEU A 65 0.20 10.16 -10.54
N ARG A 66 -0.10 10.35 -9.26
CA ARG A 66 0.63 11.25 -8.36
C ARG A 66 1.03 10.53 -7.07
N GLY A 67 2.00 11.08 -6.37
CA GLY A 67 2.37 10.64 -5.03
C GLY A 67 1.61 11.43 -3.96
N VAL A 68 1.12 10.73 -2.94
CA VAL A 68 0.64 11.36 -1.70
C VAL A 68 1.50 10.87 -0.56
N ARG A 69 2.35 11.75 -0.06
CA ARG A 69 3.31 11.45 1.01
C ARG A 69 2.60 11.08 2.30
N GLY A 70 3.07 10.03 2.93
CA GLY A 70 2.63 9.57 4.24
C GLY A 70 3.81 9.27 5.14
N GLU A 71 3.77 9.80 6.35
CA GLU A 71 4.78 9.57 7.37
C GLU A 71 4.15 8.82 8.54
N VAL A 72 4.91 7.89 9.10
CA VAL A 72 4.51 7.09 10.25
C VAL A 72 5.64 7.02 11.26
N VAL A 73 5.29 6.89 12.53
CA VAL A 73 6.24 6.67 13.62
C VAL A 73 6.00 5.29 14.22
N ARG A 74 7.07 4.54 14.47
CA ARG A 74 7.04 3.30 15.25
C ARG A 74 7.60 3.57 16.63
N LEU A 75 6.83 3.24 17.66
CA LEU A 75 7.17 3.44 19.06
C LEU A 75 7.22 2.10 19.78
N HIS A 76 8.14 1.96 20.73
CA HIS A 76 8.08 0.93 21.76
C HIS A 76 7.61 1.58 23.06
N ALA A 77 6.45 1.15 23.55
CA ALA A 77 5.76 1.78 24.68
C ALA A 77 5.16 0.73 25.64
N PRO A 78 5.98 0.12 26.53
CA PRO A 78 5.52 -0.95 27.43
C PRO A 78 4.41 -0.52 28.40
N GLU A 79 4.34 0.76 28.70
CA GLU A 79 3.34 1.33 29.63
C GLU A 79 1.97 1.59 28.97
N VAL A 80 1.88 1.39 27.64
CA VAL A 80 0.63 1.59 26.89
C VAL A 80 -0.14 0.29 26.77
N SER A 81 -1.37 0.29 27.25
CA SER A 81 -2.25 -0.90 27.28
C SER A 81 -3.27 -0.97 26.14
N LEU A 82 -3.07 -0.23 25.05
CA LEU A 82 -3.96 -0.27 23.88
C LEU A 82 -3.80 -1.60 23.14
N ALA A 83 -4.82 -2.46 23.18
CA ALA A 83 -4.81 -3.77 22.54
C ALA A 83 -5.50 -3.78 21.16
N ARG A 84 -6.10 -2.68 20.74
CA ARG A 84 -6.87 -2.56 19.50
C ARG A 84 -6.46 -1.33 18.70
N PRO A 85 -6.66 -1.32 17.38
CA PRO A 85 -6.52 -0.10 16.60
C PRO A 85 -7.35 1.02 17.22
N THR A 86 -6.71 2.15 17.45
CA THR A 86 -7.33 3.31 18.07
C THR A 86 -7.21 4.49 17.10
N ARG A 87 -8.28 5.24 16.91
CA ARG A 87 -8.30 6.42 16.06
C ARG A 87 -8.54 7.67 16.89
N LEU A 88 -7.68 8.66 16.72
CA LEU A 88 -7.96 10.02 17.17
C LEU A 88 -8.70 10.74 16.04
N ILE A 89 -9.97 11.06 16.29
CA ILE A 89 -10.77 11.88 15.38
C ILE A 89 -10.51 13.33 15.75
N HIS A 90 -9.59 13.96 15.03
CA HIS A 90 -9.23 15.36 15.23
C HIS A 90 -9.38 16.12 13.91
N PRO A 91 -9.97 17.32 13.88
CA PRO A 91 -10.24 18.03 12.64
C PRO A 91 -8.98 18.37 11.83
N ARG A 92 -7.84 18.50 12.50
CA ARG A 92 -6.58 18.89 11.88
C ARG A 92 -5.57 17.75 11.73
N TYR A 93 -5.56 16.81 12.69
CA TYR A 93 -4.57 15.74 12.78
C TYR A 93 -5.25 14.40 13.09
N PRO A 94 -6.05 13.85 12.17
CA PRO A 94 -6.61 12.52 12.37
C PRO A 94 -5.48 11.50 12.28
N ILE A 95 -5.29 10.72 13.34
CA ILE A 95 -4.30 9.65 13.38
C ILE A 95 -4.94 8.32 13.73
N TYR A 96 -4.22 7.26 13.40
CA TYR A 96 -4.46 5.93 13.95
C TYR A 96 -3.26 5.48 14.77
N ILE A 97 -3.52 4.68 15.79
CA ILE A 97 -2.55 3.96 16.60
C ILE A 97 -2.82 2.48 16.40
N ALA A 98 -1.88 1.77 15.80
CA ALA A 98 -1.99 0.34 15.53
C ALA A 98 -1.01 -0.43 16.42
N PRO A 99 -1.50 -1.12 17.48
CA PRO A 99 -0.66 -1.95 18.31
C PRO A 99 -0.10 -3.13 17.51
N LYS A 100 1.15 -3.51 17.79
CA LYS A 100 1.84 -4.67 17.24
C LYS A 100 2.34 -5.54 18.40
N GLN A 101 3.01 -6.64 18.08
CA GLN A 101 3.66 -7.47 19.09
C GLN A 101 4.74 -6.68 19.86
N ASP A 102 5.11 -7.16 21.04
CA ASP A 102 6.22 -6.65 21.86
C ASP A 102 6.11 -5.14 22.18
N HIS A 103 4.90 -4.70 22.54
CA HIS A 103 4.61 -3.29 22.91
C HIS A 103 5.00 -2.27 21.83
N VAL A 104 5.05 -2.70 20.57
CA VAL A 104 5.30 -1.81 19.45
C VAL A 104 3.97 -1.21 18.97
N PHE A 105 3.99 0.08 18.67
CA PHE A 105 2.85 0.82 18.14
C PHE A 105 3.26 1.55 16.85
N VAL A 106 2.40 1.49 15.85
CA VAL A 106 2.53 2.31 14.65
C VAL A 106 1.55 3.46 14.74
N ILE A 107 2.08 4.67 14.73
CA ILE A 107 1.32 5.93 14.76
C ILE A 107 1.32 6.49 13.33
N GLY A 108 0.17 6.67 12.76
CA GLY A 108 0.04 7.17 11.38
C GLY A 108 -1.24 7.95 11.15
N ALA A 109 -1.32 8.61 10.08
CA ALA A 109 -0.25 8.96 9.17
C ALA A 109 -0.52 10.36 8.63
N THR A 110 0.55 11.06 8.27
CA THR A 110 0.39 12.31 7.52
C THR A 110 -0.19 12.05 6.13
N GLU A 111 -0.75 13.10 5.55
CA GLU A 111 -1.27 13.11 4.20
C GLU A 111 -0.89 14.44 3.54
N ILE A 112 0.13 14.39 2.70
CA ILE A 112 0.72 15.58 2.09
C ILE A 112 0.77 15.36 0.58
N GLU A 113 0.20 16.29 -0.18
CA GLU A 113 0.14 16.25 -1.64
C GLU A 113 1.52 16.52 -2.25
N THR A 114 2.40 15.56 -2.13
CA THR A 114 3.75 15.56 -2.73
C THR A 114 4.28 14.12 -2.82
N ASP A 115 5.20 13.87 -3.71
CA ASP A 115 5.95 12.63 -3.83
C ASP A 115 7.38 12.71 -3.29
N ASP A 116 7.70 13.79 -2.57
CA ASP A 116 8.97 13.95 -1.88
C ASP A 116 9.19 12.82 -0.87
N LEU A 117 10.29 12.09 -1.01
CA LEU A 117 10.71 10.99 -0.15
C LEU A 117 11.82 11.39 0.84
N SER A 118 12.12 12.67 0.96
CA SER A 118 13.06 13.17 1.96
C SER A 118 12.64 12.75 3.39
N PRO A 119 13.54 12.75 4.36
CA PRO A 119 13.22 12.42 5.75
C PRO A 119 12.03 13.22 6.28
N PRO A 120 11.29 12.69 7.28
CA PRO A 120 10.15 13.37 7.89
C PRO A 120 10.52 14.74 8.46
N SER A 121 9.60 15.69 8.33
CA SER A 121 9.80 17.03 8.89
C SER A 121 9.64 17.03 10.42
N VAL A 122 10.27 17.98 11.08
CA VAL A 122 10.06 18.24 12.51
C VAL A 122 8.60 18.46 12.82
N ARG A 123 7.89 19.24 11.98
CA ARG A 123 6.45 19.50 12.17
C ARG A 123 5.63 18.22 12.14
N SER A 124 5.78 17.39 11.10
CA SER A 124 5.03 16.14 10.98
C SER A 124 5.31 15.19 12.14
N THR A 125 6.58 15.10 12.55
CA THR A 125 6.98 14.27 13.70
C THR A 125 6.32 14.74 14.98
N LEU A 126 6.34 16.05 15.27
CA LEU A 126 5.70 16.62 16.45
C LEU A 126 4.18 16.42 16.43
N GLU A 127 3.53 16.57 15.28
CA GLU A 127 2.09 16.35 15.12
C GLU A 127 1.71 14.90 15.46
N LEU A 128 2.43 13.92 14.92
CA LEU A 128 2.17 12.50 15.19
C LEU A 128 2.43 12.11 16.64
N LEU A 129 3.55 12.55 17.22
CA LEU A 129 3.91 12.23 18.60
C LEU A 129 2.99 12.91 19.61
N SER A 130 2.66 14.19 19.42
CA SER A 130 1.73 14.92 20.28
C SER A 130 0.33 14.31 20.24
N ALA A 131 -0.13 13.89 19.06
CA ALA A 131 -1.41 13.22 18.92
C ALA A 131 -1.43 11.87 19.65
N ALA A 132 -0.37 11.07 19.55
CA ALA A 132 -0.25 9.81 20.29
C ALA A 132 -0.27 10.06 21.81
N TYR A 133 0.50 11.01 22.27
CA TYR A 133 0.55 11.39 23.71
C TYR A 133 -0.81 11.87 24.23
N THR A 134 -1.58 12.58 23.41
CA THR A 134 -2.94 13.00 23.76
C THR A 134 -3.88 11.82 23.97
N VAL A 135 -3.69 10.73 23.21
CA VAL A 135 -4.53 9.51 23.34
C VAL A 135 -4.18 8.72 24.60
N HIS A 136 -2.90 8.57 24.92
CA HIS A 136 -2.46 7.80 26.08
C HIS A 136 -1.16 8.37 26.67
N PRO A 137 -1.13 8.75 27.97
CA PRO A 137 0.04 9.39 28.58
C PRO A 137 1.29 8.52 28.61
N GLY A 138 1.16 7.20 28.59
CA GLY A 138 2.30 6.27 28.51
C GLY A 138 3.15 6.42 27.23
N PHE A 139 2.67 7.12 26.21
CA PHE A 139 3.49 7.45 25.05
C PHE A 139 4.53 8.53 25.34
N ALA A 140 4.44 9.27 26.45
CA ALA A 140 5.45 10.26 26.82
C ALA A 140 6.85 9.65 26.96
N GLU A 141 6.94 8.45 27.52
CA GLU A 141 8.21 7.74 27.78
C GLU A 141 8.54 6.69 26.71
N ALA A 142 7.73 6.60 25.66
CA ALA A 142 7.96 5.65 24.56
C ALA A 142 9.29 5.91 23.85
N ARG A 143 9.91 4.85 23.37
CA ARG A 143 11.13 4.95 22.56
C ARG A 143 10.77 4.98 21.09
N ILE A 144 11.30 5.96 20.35
CA ILE A 144 11.14 6.06 18.90
C ILE A 144 12.05 5.02 18.27
N LEU A 145 11.47 4.03 17.61
CA LEU A 145 12.19 2.98 16.90
C LEU A 145 12.50 3.39 15.47
N GLU A 146 11.53 4.05 14.82
CA GLU A 146 11.63 4.40 13.41
C GLU A 146 10.66 5.54 13.08
N ILE A 147 11.07 6.41 12.16
CA ILE A 147 10.17 7.34 11.48
C ILE A 147 10.35 7.09 10.00
N ALA A 148 9.29 6.71 9.31
CA ALA A 148 9.34 6.32 7.91
C ALA A 148 8.48 7.24 7.04
N THR A 149 8.98 7.52 5.84
CA THR A 149 8.30 8.29 4.80
C THR A 149 8.10 7.42 3.56
N GLN A 150 6.90 7.45 3.01
CA GLN A 150 6.59 6.85 1.71
C GLN A 150 5.56 7.70 0.96
N ALA A 151 5.55 7.60 -0.37
CA ALA A 151 4.54 8.22 -1.20
C ALA A 151 3.57 7.16 -1.75
N ARG A 152 2.28 7.37 -1.51
CA ARG A 152 1.22 6.47 -1.97
C ARG A 152 0.91 6.75 -3.43
N PRO A 153 0.94 5.73 -4.32
CA PRO A 153 0.49 5.90 -5.70
C PRO A 153 -1.01 6.16 -5.72
N THR A 154 -1.39 7.32 -6.27
CA THR A 154 -2.74 7.85 -6.17
C THR A 154 -3.19 8.41 -7.52
N LEU A 155 -4.39 8.06 -7.96
CA LEU A 155 -5.03 8.63 -9.14
C LEU A 155 -5.86 9.86 -8.78
N ARG A 156 -6.35 10.59 -9.80
CA ARG A 156 -7.05 11.87 -9.60
C ARG A 156 -8.29 11.75 -8.73
N ASP A 157 -9.01 10.65 -8.85
CA ASP A 157 -10.25 10.33 -8.12
C ASP A 157 -10.03 9.56 -6.81
N ASN A 158 -8.75 9.25 -6.48
CA ASN A 158 -8.34 8.41 -5.36
C ASN A 158 -8.86 6.95 -5.42
N LEU A 159 -9.32 6.49 -6.58
CA LEU A 159 -9.78 5.12 -6.80
C LEU A 159 -8.69 4.28 -7.48
N PRO A 160 -8.64 2.97 -7.19
CA PRO A 160 -7.73 2.08 -7.89
C PRO A 160 -8.15 1.89 -9.34
N ALA A 161 -7.18 1.64 -10.20
CA ALA A 161 -7.44 1.35 -11.60
C ALA A 161 -6.73 0.07 -12.06
N LEU A 162 -7.45 -0.71 -12.87
CA LEU A 162 -6.96 -1.81 -13.66
C LEU A 162 -6.94 -1.33 -15.12
N ARG A 163 -5.77 -1.31 -15.75
CA ARG A 163 -5.61 -0.80 -17.13
C ARG A 163 -4.95 -1.87 -18.01
N VAL A 164 -5.60 -2.21 -19.08
CA VAL A 164 -5.00 -3.06 -20.13
C VAL A 164 -3.90 -2.25 -20.82
N ARG A 165 -2.75 -2.86 -21.02
CA ARG A 165 -1.61 -2.30 -21.74
C ARG A 165 -1.15 -3.27 -22.81
N GLY A 166 -1.51 -2.99 -24.03
CA GLY A 166 -1.26 -3.95 -25.12
C GLY A 166 -2.02 -5.27 -24.92
N ARG A 167 -1.54 -6.33 -25.57
CA ARG A 167 -2.31 -7.57 -25.72
C ARG A 167 -2.44 -8.39 -24.41
N ASN A 168 -1.37 -8.50 -23.63
CA ASN A 168 -1.28 -9.43 -22.50
C ASN A 168 -0.73 -8.78 -21.22
N THR A 169 -0.83 -7.47 -21.09
CA THR A 169 -0.35 -6.73 -19.92
C THR A 169 -1.52 -6.05 -19.22
N LEU A 170 -1.61 -6.24 -17.92
CA LEU A 170 -2.55 -5.53 -17.03
C LEU A 170 -1.76 -4.72 -16.01
N GLN A 171 -2.05 -3.43 -15.92
CA GLN A 171 -1.48 -2.56 -14.90
C GLN A 171 -2.47 -2.35 -13.76
N ILE A 172 -2.00 -2.53 -12.51
CA ILE A 172 -2.74 -2.24 -11.29
C ILE A 172 -2.08 -1.04 -10.60
N ASN A 173 -2.83 0.01 -10.36
CA ASN A 173 -2.28 1.21 -9.72
C ASN A 173 -3.35 2.02 -8.96
N GLY A 174 -2.92 3.04 -8.21
CA GLY A 174 -3.83 3.99 -7.58
C GLY A 174 -4.50 3.49 -6.29
N LEU A 175 -3.94 2.49 -5.60
CA LEU A 175 -4.56 1.92 -4.39
C LEU A 175 -4.56 2.87 -3.18
N TYR A 176 -3.86 4.00 -3.28
CA TYR A 176 -3.84 5.07 -2.30
C TYR A 176 -3.63 4.58 -0.86
N ARG A 177 -4.57 4.85 0.05
CA ARG A 177 -4.48 4.51 1.48
C ARG A 177 -4.90 3.08 1.81
N HIS A 178 -5.57 2.41 0.90
CA HIS A 178 -6.29 1.16 1.17
C HIS A 178 -5.63 -0.08 0.56
N GLY A 179 -4.38 0.04 0.10
CA GLY A 179 -3.70 -1.00 -0.66
C GLY A 179 -3.80 -2.39 -0.03
N PHE A 180 -3.45 -2.54 1.25
CA PHE A 180 -3.51 -3.84 1.93
C PHE A 180 -4.93 -4.40 2.06
N LEU A 181 -5.93 -3.54 2.20
CA LEU A 181 -7.33 -3.96 2.34
C LEU A 181 -7.93 -4.43 1.02
N ILE A 182 -7.67 -3.68 -0.05
CA ILE A 182 -8.33 -3.90 -1.35
C ILE A 182 -7.51 -4.76 -2.32
N ALA A 183 -6.21 -4.99 -2.03
CA ALA A 183 -5.34 -5.78 -2.90
C ALA A 183 -5.91 -7.17 -3.24
N PRO A 184 -6.51 -7.95 -2.33
CA PRO A 184 -7.08 -9.26 -2.68
C PRO A 184 -8.14 -9.17 -3.78
N ALA A 185 -9.11 -8.25 -3.67
CA ALA A 185 -10.14 -8.07 -4.69
C ALA A 185 -9.57 -7.63 -6.05
N LEU A 186 -8.54 -6.75 -6.04
CA LEU A 186 -7.85 -6.34 -7.25
C LEU A 186 -7.07 -7.49 -7.88
N MET A 187 -6.47 -8.36 -7.07
CA MET A 187 -5.78 -9.54 -7.56
C MET A 187 -6.73 -10.56 -8.17
N ASP A 188 -7.89 -10.81 -7.55
CA ASP A 188 -8.92 -11.68 -8.09
C ASP A 188 -9.40 -11.18 -9.47
N ALA A 189 -9.69 -9.88 -9.59
CA ALA A 189 -10.08 -9.26 -10.85
C ALA A 189 -8.97 -9.32 -11.90
N ALA A 190 -7.71 -9.10 -11.48
CA ALA A 190 -6.56 -9.16 -12.38
C ALA A 190 -6.31 -10.58 -12.89
N LEU A 191 -6.39 -11.59 -12.03
CA LEU A 191 -6.21 -13.00 -12.40
C LEU A 191 -7.34 -13.48 -13.31
N ASP A 192 -8.59 -13.11 -13.02
CA ASP A 192 -9.73 -13.43 -13.90
C ASP A 192 -9.52 -12.87 -15.32
N TRP A 193 -9.04 -11.63 -15.41
CA TRP A 193 -8.75 -11.04 -16.70
C TRP A 193 -7.52 -11.69 -17.39
N VAL A 194 -6.42 -11.90 -16.68
CA VAL A 194 -5.19 -12.44 -17.28
C VAL A 194 -5.38 -13.88 -17.75
N LEU A 195 -6.03 -14.72 -16.93
CA LEU A 195 -6.18 -16.15 -17.20
C LEU A 195 -7.35 -16.47 -18.14
N HIS A 196 -8.47 -15.73 -17.99
CA HIS A 196 -9.74 -16.07 -18.65
C HIS A 196 -10.26 -14.99 -19.59
N ARG A 197 -9.62 -13.81 -19.64
CA ARG A 197 -10.13 -12.62 -20.35
C ARG A 197 -11.53 -12.20 -19.90
N SER A 198 -11.90 -12.59 -18.69
CA SER A 198 -13.16 -12.26 -18.05
C SER A 198 -13.05 -10.96 -17.25
N ARG A 199 -14.14 -10.23 -17.15
CA ARG A 199 -14.27 -9.04 -16.30
C ARG A 199 -15.25 -9.30 -15.15
N ALA A 200 -15.73 -10.50 -14.99
CA ALA A 200 -16.81 -10.83 -14.05
C ALA A 200 -16.42 -10.51 -12.60
N GLN A 201 -15.19 -10.79 -12.21
CA GLN A 201 -14.71 -10.45 -10.86
C GLN A 201 -14.57 -8.94 -10.67
N ALA A 202 -14.06 -8.22 -11.67
CA ALA A 202 -13.97 -6.77 -11.60
C ALA A 202 -15.38 -6.14 -11.44
N ASP A 203 -16.33 -6.56 -12.27
CA ASP A 203 -17.71 -6.07 -12.23
C ASP A 203 -18.38 -6.37 -10.88
N ALA A 204 -18.17 -7.57 -10.32
CA ALA A 204 -18.69 -7.97 -9.02
C ALA A 204 -18.20 -7.07 -7.86
N TRP A 205 -16.98 -6.52 -7.98
CA TRP A 205 -16.40 -5.60 -7.00
C TRP A 205 -16.60 -4.12 -7.35
N GLY A 206 -17.30 -3.81 -8.45
CA GLY A 206 -17.44 -2.44 -8.95
C GLY A 206 -16.13 -1.82 -9.43
N LEU A 207 -15.16 -2.67 -9.81
CA LEU A 207 -13.89 -2.26 -10.37
C LEU A 207 -13.99 -2.21 -11.90
N HIS A 208 -13.40 -1.18 -12.50
CA HIS A 208 -13.39 -1.06 -13.96
C HIS A 208 -12.03 -1.43 -14.53
N ILE A 209 -12.03 -2.38 -15.47
CA ILE A 209 -10.85 -2.66 -16.30
C ILE A 209 -10.95 -1.73 -17.52
N MET A 210 -10.05 -0.76 -17.58
CA MET A 210 -9.98 0.21 -18.68
C MET A 210 -9.12 -0.37 -19.80
N ASP A 211 -9.64 -0.35 -21.01
CA ASP A 211 -8.87 -0.70 -22.19
C ASP A 211 -7.89 0.43 -22.53
N ASP A 212 -6.75 0.06 -23.16
CA ASP A 212 -5.81 1.04 -23.68
C ASP A 212 -6.54 1.92 -24.70
N VAL A 213 -6.48 3.21 -24.51
CA VAL A 213 -6.95 4.16 -25.54
C VAL A 213 -5.90 4.13 -26.63
N ALA A 214 -6.26 3.57 -27.77
CA ALA A 214 -5.44 3.49 -28.96
C ALA A 214 -4.96 4.87 -29.45
#